data_0a8d0c0a10fa546d6ebab18f178f4e3c
#
_entry.id   0a8d0c0a10fa546d6ebab18f178f4e3c
#
_cell.length_a   1.000
_cell.length_b   1.000
_cell.length_c   1.000
_cell.angle_alpha   90.00
_cell.angle_beta   90.00
_cell.angle_gamma   90.00
#
_symmetry.space_group_name_H-M   'P 1'
#
loop_
_entity.id
_entity.type
_entity.pdbx_description
1 polymer ?
#
loop_
_entity_poly.entity_id
_entity_poly.type
_entity_poly.pdbx_seq_one_letter_code
_entity_poly.pdbx_strand_id
1 'polypeptide(L)'
;MLSCMKPLSKEFPWVIVFLFVFLKLLFHFFTNTNYELHRDAFLYIAQSDHLAWGYVSVPPLTACLIKIFRFFFGESVFALRFLPALFGGLSVIYISLIVREFGGRAWALIIANTSFLFSIAYLRTNTLLQPVALDQFFWLAGFYYILGLSKSQDTR
;
A
#
# COMPACT_ATOMS: atom_id res chain seq x y z
N MET A 1 2.13 -19.53 15.00
CA MET A 1 1.18 -18.77 14.20
C MET A 1 1.64 -18.52 12.75
N LEU A 2 2.91 -18.29 12.49
CA LEU A 2 3.47 -18.10 11.13
C LEU A 2 3.82 -19.40 10.38
N SER A 3 3.80 -20.57 11.04
CA SER A 3 4.28 -21.85 10.46
C SER A 3 3.33 -22.51 9.44
N CYS A 4 2.08 -22.00 9.34
CA CYS A 4 1.08 -22.58 8.42
C CYS A 4 0.98 -21.86 7.07
N MET A 5 1.61 -20.70 6.94
CA MET A 5 1.76 -20.05 5.64
C MET A 5 2.77 -20.81 4.81
N LYS A 6 2.49 -20.99 3.51
CA LYS A 6 3.45 -21.63 2.61
C LYS A 6 4.82 -20.97 2.78
N PRO A 7 5.88 -21.76 3.09
CA PRO A 7 7.21 -21.20 3.21
C PRO A 7 7.55 -20.42 1.93
N LEU A 8 8.24 -19.30 2.08
CA LEU A 8 8.76 -18.53 0.96
C LEU A 8 9.73 -19.44 0.19
N SER A 9 9.19 -20.22 -0.77
CA SER A 9 10.01 -21.12 -1.56
C SER A 9 10.94 -20.31 -2.47
N LYS A 10 12.13 -20.85 -2.76
CA LYS A 10 13.05 -20.27 -3.75
C LYS A 10 12.41 -20.13 -5.14
N GLU A 11 11.30 -20.83 -5.38
CA GLU A 11 10.56 -20.84 -6.65
C GLU A 11 9.51 -19.71 -6.77
N PHE A 12 9.24 -18.96 -5.69
CA PHE A 12 8.29 -17.84 -5.79
C PHE A 12 8.93 -16.71 -6.62
N PRO A 13 8.26 -16.24 -7.69
CA PRO A 13 8.88 -15.32 -8.64
C PRO A 13 8.94 -13.89 -8.10
N TRP A 14 9.74 -13.67 -7.08
CA TRP A 14 9.96 -12.37 -6.45
C TRP A 14 10.37 -11.28 -7.45
N VAL A 15 11.07 -11.67 -8.52
CA VAL A 15 11.46 -10.74 -9.59
C VAL A 15 10.22 -10.07 -10.19
N ILE A 16 9.14 -10.83 -10.44
CA ILE A 16 7.89 -10.27 -10.95
C ILE A 16 7.28 -9.29 -9.94
N VAL A 17 7.25 -9.67 -8.65
CA VAL A 17 6.69 -8.80 -7.59
C VAL A 17 7.45 -7.48 -7.51
N PHE A 18 8.78 -7.54 -7.41
CA PHE A 18 9.61 -6.34 -7.34
C PHE A 18 9.55 -5.49 -8.61
N LEU A 19 9.41 -6.11 -9.78
CA LEU A 19 9.16 -5.40 -11.03
C LEU A 19 7.85 -4.57 -10.95
N PHE A 20 6.77 -5.17 -10.47
CA PHE A 20 5.49 -4.45 -10.32
C PHE A 20 5.53 -3.37 -9.22
N VAL A 21 6.23 -3.60 -8.11
CA VAL A 21 6.49 -2.56 -7.10
C VAL A 21 7.25 -1.40 -7.73
N PHE A 22 8.31 -1.69 -8.47
CA PHE A 22 9.11 -0.69 -9.17
C PHE A 22 8.28 0.09 -10.19
N LEU A 23 7.50 -0.59 -11.03
CA LEU A 23 6.60 0.06 -11.99
C LEU A 23 5.57 0.95 -11.29
N LYS A 24 4.99 0.51 -10.17
CA LYS A 24 4.03 1.31 -9.39
C LYS A 24 4.68 2.60 -8.89
N LEU A 25 5.88 2.53 -8.33
CA LEU A 25 6.63 3.70 -7.86
C LEU A 25 7.10 4.57 -9.02
N LEU A 26 7.48 3.96 -10.14
CA LEU A 26 7.91 4.68 -11.34
C LEU A 26 6.77 5.52 -11.95
N PHE A 27 5.56 4.95 -12.07
CA PHE A 27 4.39 5.71 -12.48
C PHE A 27 4.16 6.92 -11.59
N HIS A 28 4.26 6.71 -10.28
CA HIS A 28 4.12 7.79 -9.32
C HIS A 28 5.20 8.86 -9.51
N PHE A 29 6.46 8.44 -9.71
CA PHE A 29 7.58 9.36 -9.92
C PHE A 29 7.33 10.30 -11.11
N PHE A 30 6.82 9.79 -12.22
CA PHE A 30 6.56 10.60 -13.42
C PHE A 30 5.30 11.46 -13.34
N THR A 31 4.32 11.09 -12.54
CA THR A 31 3.02 11.79 -12.47
C THR A 31 2.88 12.71 -11.27
N ASN A 32 3.78 12.60 -10.30
CA ASN A 32 3.63 13.21 -8.98
C ASN A 32 3.63 14.74 -8.99
N THR A 33 4.37 15.37 -9.89
CA THR A 33 4.54 16.82 -9.97
C THR A 33 3.57 17.51 -10.92
N ASN A 34 2.73 16.77 -11.64
CA ASN A 34 1.88 17.32 -12.69
C ASN A 34 0.69 18.14 -12.16
N TYR A 35 0.34 17.97 -10.89
CA TYR A 35 -0.79 18.65 -10.25
C TYR A 35 -0.40 19.09 -8.84
N GLU A 36 -1.08 20.13 -8.35
CA GLU A 36 -0.98 20.59 -6.95
C GLU A 36 -1.64 19.59 -5.99
N LEU A 37 -1.40 19.79 -4.68
CA LEU A 37 -2.03 18.96 -3.64
C LEU A 37 -3.56 19.13 -3.69
N HIS A 38 -4.26 18.01 -3.51
CA HIS A 38 -5.70 18.02 -3.33
C HIS A 38 -6.07 18.77 -2.05
N ARG A 39 -7.20 19.48 -2.07
CA ARG A 39 -7.65 20.29 -0.92
C ARG A 39 -7.66 19.54 0.41
N ASP A 40 -8.04 18.26 0.39
CA ASP A 40 -8.12 17.43 1.59
C ASP A 40 -6.72 17.14 2.18
N ALA A 41 -5.67 17.17 1.36
CA ALA A 41 -4.30 17.00 1.83
C ALA A 41 -3.90 18.08 2.86
N PHE A 42 -4.39 19.31 2.70
CA PHE A 42 -4.13 20.40 3.64
C PHE A 42 -4.73 20.11 5.02
N LEU A 43 -5.90 19.44 5.08
CA LEU A 43 -6.49 19.01 6.34
C LEU A 43 -5.56 18.01 7.06
N TYR A 44 -5.06 17.00 6.34
CA TYR A 44 -4.19 15.98 6.94
C TYR A 44 -2.82 16.53 7.32
N ILE A 45 -2.30 17.51 6.56
CA ILE A 45 -1.08 18.23 6.92
C ILE A 45 -1.30 19.03 8.21
N ALA A 46 -2.39 19.80 8.31
CA ALA A 46 -2.73 20.55 9.53
C ALA A 46 -2.90 19.62 10.74
N GLN A 47 -3.53 18.46 10.57
CA GLN A 47 -3.63 17.44 11.62
C GLN A 47 -2.25 16.89 12.03
N SER A 48 -1.32 16.78 11.09
CA SER A 48 0.05 16.34 11.40
C SER A 48 0.84 17.39 12.21
N ASP A 49 0.48 18.66 12.12
CA ASP A 49 1.08 19.71 12.95
C ASP A 49 0.55 19.68 14.40
N HIS A 50 -0.72 19.25 14.57
CA HIS A 50 -1.40 19.14 15.85
C HIS A 50 -1.78 17.70 16.16
N LEU A 51 -0.78 16.85 16.50
CA LEU A 51 -1.03 15.44 16.79
C LEU A 51 -1.93 15.27 18.00
N ALA A 52 -3.00 14.48 17.82
CA ALA A 52 -3.95 14.09 18.85
C ALA A 52 -4.25 12.58 18.76
N TRP A 53 -4.76 11.98 19.82
CA TRP A 53 -5.17 10.57 19.85
C TRP A 53 -6.39 10.24 18.99
N GLY A 54 -7.03 11.25 18.43
CA GLY A 54 -8.17 11.12 17.53
C GLY A 54 -8.56 12.45 16.93
N TYR A 55 -9.18 12.40 15.76
CA TYR A 55 -9.75 13.54 15.05
C TYR A 55 -11.21 13.21 14.71
N VAL A 56 -12.02 14.24 14.49
CA VAL A 56 -13.46 14.06 14.20
C VAL A 56 -13.69 13.22 12.93
N SER A 57 -12.79 13.34 11.96
CA SER A 57 -13.01 12.78 10.61
C SER A 57 -12.13 11.58 10.26
N VAL A 58 -10.98 11.40 10.92
CA VAL A 58 -9.99 10.39 10.50
C VAL A 58 -9.20 9.81 11.68
N PRO A 59 -8.69 8.56 11.54
CA PRO A 59 -7.80 7.96 12.52
C PRO A 59 -6.48 8.73 12.66
N PRO A 60 -5.87 8.73 13.85
CA PRO A 60 -4.65 9.49 14.14
C PRO A 60 -3.41 8.97 13.41
N LEU A 61 -3.42 7.72 12.97
CA LEU A 61 -2.28 7.08 12.30
C LEU A 61 -1.84 7.84 11.04
N THR A 62 -2.79 8.34 10.26
CA THR A 62 -2.49 9.10 9.03
C THR A 62 -1.71 10.37 9.36
N ALA A 63 -2.16 11.15 10.33
CA ALA A 63 -1.49 12.37 10.76
C ALA A 63 -0.07 12.08 11.31
N CYS A 64 0.07 11.00 12.09
CA CYS A 64 1.35 10.56 12.64
C CYS A 64 2.34 10.19 11.52
N LEU A 65 1.90 9.40 10.54
CA LEU A 65 2.74 8.99 9.41
C LEU A 65 3.13 10.20 8.54
N ILE A 66 2.21 11.12 8.28
CA ILE A 66 2.50 12.37 7.56
C ILE A 66 3.57 13.17 8.29
N LYS A 67 3.46 13.33 9.62
CA LYS A 67 4.47 14.05 10.41
C LYS A 67 5.84 13.41 10.33
N ILE A 68 5.93 12.09 10.49
CA ILE A 68 7.17 11.33 10.36
C ILE A 68 7.74 11.52 8.95
N PHE A 69 6.90 11.43 7.93
CA PHE A 69 7.34 11.52 6.54
C PHE A 69 7.86 12.93 6.20
N ARG A 70 7.17 13.97 6.67
CA ARG A 70 7.60 15.38 6.54
C ARG A 70 8.94 15.63 7.22
N PHE A 71 9.18 15.01 8.37
CA PHE A 71 10.43 15.14 9.10
C PHE A 71 11.63 14.60 8.28
N PHE A 72 11.48 13.47 7.60
CA PHE A 72 12.57 12.86 6.83
C PHE A 72 12.71 13.37 5.40
N PHE A 73 11.60 13.69 4.72
CA PHE A 73 11.56 13.99 3.28
C PHE A 73 11.15 15.43 2.97
N GLY A 74 10.80 16.22 3.98
CA GLY A 74 10.36 17.61 3.81
C GLY A 74 8.91 17.74 3.37
N GLU A 75 8.54 18.97 2.97
CA GLU A 75 7.14 19.37 2.70
C GLU A 75 6.84 19.54 1.21
N SER A 76 7.72 19.10 0.33
CA SER A 76 7.46 19.19 -1.11
C SER A 76 6.25 18.35 -1.53
N VAL A 77 5.55 18.77 -2.57
CA VAL A 77 4.43 18.01 -3.16
C VAL A 77 4.85 16.58 -3.48
N PHE A 78 6.08 16.44 -4.00
CA PHE A 78 6.66 15.15 -4.30
C PHE A 78 6.79 14.27 -3.06
N ALA A 79 7.37 14.79 -1.99
CA ALA A 79 7.55 14.05 -0.74
C ALA A 79 6.22 13.62 -0.14
N LEU A 80 5.26 14.54 -0.03
CA LEU A 80 3.95 14.26 0.56
C LEU A 80 3.16 13.19 -0.21
N ARG A 81 3.22 13.22 -1.54
CA ARG A 81 2.55 12.21 -2.39
C ARG A 81 3.29 10.88 -2.44
N PHE A 82 4.57 10.86 -2.07
CA PHE A 82 5.32 9.60 -2.04
C PHE A 82 4.81 8.66 -0.94
N LEU A 83 4.26 9.18 0.16
CA LEU A 83 3.68 8.36 1.23
C LEU A 83 2.56 7.42 0.73
N PRO A 84 1.46 7.92 0.09
CA PRO A 84 0.44 7.04 -0.47
C PRO A 84 0.97 6.12 -1.59
N ALA A 85 1.93 6.58 -2.40
CA ALA A 85 2.54 5.74 -3.42
C ALA A 85 3.32 4.57 -2.83
N LEU A 86 4.03 4.79 -1.73
CA LEU A 86 4.75 3.75 -0.99
C LEU A 86 3.77 2.66 -0.51
N PHE A 87 2.63 3.05 0.07
CA PHE A 87 1.59 2.09 0.48
C PHE A 87 0.97 1.37 -0.73
N GLY A 88 0.85 2.05 -1.88
CA GLY A 88 0.49 1.41 -3.15
C GLY A 88 1.49 0.34 -3.58
N GLY A 89 2.78 0.62 -3.48
CA GLY A 89 3.85 -0.36 -3.74
C GLY A 89 3.82 -1.55 -2.78
N LEU A 90 3.64 -1.28 -1.48
CA LEU A 90 3.49 -2.33 -0.46
C LEU A 90 2.23 -3.19 -0.69
N SER A 91 1.14 -2.59 -1.19
CA SER A 91 -0.08 -3.31 -1.57
C SER A 91 0.17 -4.35 -2.67
N VAL A 92 1.03 -4.06 -3.65
CA VAL A 92 1.46 -5.03 -4.68
C VAL A 92 2.05 -6.30 -4.05
N ILE A 93 2.86 -6.14 -2.98
CA ILE A 93 3.46 -7.28 -2.27
C ILE A 93 2.35 -8.14 -1.64
N TYR A 94 1.40 -7.55 -0.92
CA TYR A 94 0.32 -8.31 -0.30
C TYR A 94 -0.63 -8.95 -1.31
N ILE A 95 -0.95 -8.28 -2.43
CA ILE A 95 -1.70 -8.89 -3.54
C ILE A 95 -0.96 -10.14 -4.04
N SER A 96 0.34 -10.04 -4.24
CA SER A 96 1.16 -11.16 -4.72
C SER A 96 1.22 -12.31 -3.70
N LEU A 97 1.31 -12.01 -2.41
CA LEU A 97 1.27 -13.01 -1.35
C LEU A 97 -0.10 -13.70 -1.28
N ILE A 98 -1.20 -12.96 -1.41
CA ILE A 98 -2.56 -13.52 -1.45
C ILE A 98 -2.72 -14.45 -2.66
N VAL A 99 -2.31 -14.01 -3.85
CA VAL A 99 -2.33 -14.85 -5.07
C VAL A 99 -1.58 -16.16 -4.85
N ARG A 100 -0.42 -16.08 -4.21
CA ARG A 100 0.38 -17.27 -3.86
C ARG A 100 -0.36 -18.21 -2.89
N GLU A 101 -1.03 -17.66 -1.88
CA GLU A 101 -1.79 -18.46 -0.93
C GLU A 101 -2.92 -19.25 -1.61
N PHE A 102 -3.50 -18.71 -2.68
CA PHE A 102 -4.46 -19.43 -3.54
C PHE A 102 -3.81 -20.39 -4.54
N GLY A 103 -2.50 -20.57 -4.50
CA GLY A 103 -1.77 -21.46 -5.41
C GLY A 103 -1.49 -20.86 -6.79
N GLY A 104 -1.68 -19.55 -6.94
CA GLY A 104 -1.39 -18.82 -8.19
C GLY A 104 0.11 -18.88 -8.54
N ARG A 105 0.40 -19.06 -9.83
CA ARG A 105 1.74 -19.05 -10.41
C ARG A 105 2.03 -17.68 -11.08
N ALA A 106 3.14 -17.58 -11.81
CA ALA A 106 3.61 -16.36 -12.46
C ALA A 106 2.52 -15.61 -13.25
N TRP A 107 1.73 -16.31 -14.06
CA TRP A 107 0.65 -15.67 -14.83
C TRP A 107 -0.45 -15.06 -13.95
N ALA A 108 -0.83 -15.73 -12.86
CA ALA A 108 -1.81 -15.20 -11.93
C ALA A 108 -1.28 -13.92 -11.24
N LEU A 109 0.01 -13.90 -10.89
CA LEU A 109 0.68 -12.72 -10.35
C LEU A 109 0.68 -11.56 -11.34
N ILE A 110 1.03 -11.85 -12.61
CA ILE A 110 1.04 -10.81 -13.65
C ILE A 110 -0.36 -10.23 -13.83
N ILE A 111 -1.39 -11.06 -13.97
CA ILE A 111 -2.77 -10.59 -14.17
C ILE A 111 -3.25 -9.77 -12.98
N ALA A 112 -3.08 -10.26 -11.73
CA ALA A 112 -3.54 -9.57 -10.54
C ALA A 112 -2.83 -8.22 -10.35
N ASN A 113 -1.51 -8.19 -10.49
CA ASN A 113 -0.74 -6.95 -10.32
C ASN A 113 -0.96 -5.96 -11.48
N THR A 114 -1.16 -6.45 -12.72
CA THR A 114 -1.53 -5.61 -13.85
C THR A 114 -2.90 -4.97 -13.62
N SER A 115 -3.89 -5.74 -13.19
CA SER A 115 -5.22 -5.22 -12.87
C SER A 115 -5.18 -4.16 -11.78
N PHE A 116 -4.38 -4.36 -10.74
CA PHE A 116 -4.17 -3.38 -9.68
C PHE A 116 -3.45 -2.13 -10.19
N LEU A 117 -2.38 -2.30 -10.98
CA LEU A 117 -1.54 -1.21 -11.48
C LEU A 117 -2.32 -0.27 -12.41
N PHE A 118 -3.17 -0.82 -13.29
CA PHE A 118 -3.94 -0.06 -14.28
C PHE A 118 -5.37 0.30 -13.83
N SER A 119 -5.77 -0.08 -12.62
CA SER A 119 -7.04 0.37 -12.07
C SER A 119 -7.02 1.87 -11.80
N ILE A 120 -7.91 2.61 -12.45
CA ILE A 120 -8.06 4.07 -12.28
C ILE A 120 -8.30 4.42 -10.80
N ALA A 121 -9.10 3.62 -10.08
CA ALA A 121 -9.35 3.83 -8.66
C ALA A 121 -8.06 3.79 -7.84
N TYR A 122 -7.23 2.75 -8.03
CA TYR A 122 -5.97 2.59 -7.29
C TYR A 122 -4.84 3.51 -7.77
N LEU A 123 -4.85 3.92 -9.03
CA LEU A 123 -3.94 4.97 -9.49
C LEU A 123 -4.24 6.27 -8.76
N ARG A 124 -5.52 6.65 -8.68
CA ARG A 124 -5.94 7.88 -8.01
C ARG A 124 -5.72 7.85 -6.50
N THR A 125 -6.15 6.80 -5.81
CA THR A 125 -6.03 6.71 -4.35
C THR A 125 -4.58 6.68 -3.87
N ASN A 126 -3.68 6.07 -4.65
CA ASN A 126 -2.27 6.02 -4.30
C ASN A 126 -1.46 7.26 -4.73
N THR A 127 -2.09 8.28 -5.29
CA THR A 127 -1.47 9.59 -5.57
C THR A 127 -1.97 10.69 -4.65
N LEU A 128 -3.11 10.48 -3.99
CA LEU A 128 -3.70 11.45 -3.08
C LEU A 128 -3.19 11.25 -1.65
N LEU A 129 -2.75 12.32 -1.00
CA LEU A 129 -2.41 12.29 0.42
C LEU A 129 -3.70 12.22 1.24
N GLN A 130 -4.22 11.01 1.39
CA GLN A 130 -5.47 10.69 2.09
C GLN A 130 -5.32 9.34 2.82
N PRO A 131 -6.17 9.05 3.84
CA PRO A 131 -6.14 7.78 4.58
C PRO A 131 -6.40 6.54 3.71
N VAL A 132 -7.03 6.72 2.53
CA VAL A 132 -7.52 5.62 1.69
C VAL A 132 -6.41 4.66 1.25
N ALA A 133 -5.22 5.17 0.93
CA ALA A 133 -4.09 4.32 0.53
C ALA A 133 -3.60 3.43 1.69
N LEU A 134 -3.62 3.97 2.91
CA LEU A 134 -3.28 3.24 4.13
C LEU A 134 -4.35 2.18 4.43
N ASP A 135 -5.61 2.58 4.39
CA ASP A 135 -6.75 1.70 4.62
C ASP A 135 -6.74 0.50 3.67
N GLN A 136 -6.56 0.74 2.38
CA GLN A 136 -6.39 -0.30 1.36
C GLN A 136 -5.26 -1.27 1.71
N PHE A 137 -4.10 -0.76 2.09
CA PHE A 137 -2.95 -1.57 2.47
C PHE A 137 -3.25 -2.43 3.70
N PHE A 138 -3.83 -1.86 4.75
CA PHE A 138 -4.15 -2.60 5.97
C PHE A 138 -5.24 -3.65 5.75
N TRP A 139 -6.24 -3.41 4.89
CA TRP A 139 -7.20 -4.41 4.48
C TRP A 139 -6.54 -5.59 3.75
N LEU A 140 -5.65 -5.32 2.80
CA LEU A 140 -4.90 -6.39 2.11
C LEU A 140 -4.04 -7.19 3.08
N ALA A 141 -3.34 -6.51 3.99
CA ALA A 141 -2.56 -7.18 5.04
C ALA A 141 -3.47 -8.05 5.94
N GLY A 142 -4.60 -7.50 6.39
CA GLY A 142 -5.58 -8.22 7.21
C GLY A 142 -6.10 -9.48 6.51
N PHE A 143 -6.50 -9.38 5.25
CA PHE A 143 -6.93 -10.54 4.44
C PHE A 143 -5.84 -11.60 4.32
N TYR A 144 -4.61 -11.20 4.08
CA TYR A 144 -3.49 -12.15 4.01
C TYR A 144 -3.33 -12.93 5.32
N TYR A 145 -3.38 -12.26 6.47
CA TYR A 145 -3.26 -12.92 7.78
C TYR A 145 -4.48 -13.79 8.11
N ILE A 146 -5.70 -13.36 7.76
CA ILE A 146 -6.92 -14.16 7.93
C ILE A 146 -6.84 -15.46 7.12
N LEU A 147 -6.38 -15.40 5.87
CA LEU A 147 -6.15 -16.59 5.05
C LEU A 147 -5.15 -17.56 5.69
N GLY A 148 -4.08 -17.04 6.28
CA GLY A 148 -3.11 -17.86 7.00
C GLY A 148 -3.70 -18.55 8.24
N LEU A 149 -4.55 -17.83 8.99
CA LEU A 149 -5.25 -18.39 10.16
C LEU A 149 -6.26 -19.48 9.77
N SER A 150 -7.07 -19.24 8.73
CA SER A 150 -8.05 -20.22 8.23
C SER A 150 -7.39 -21.54 7.86
N LYS A 151 -6.28 -21.50 7.13
CA LYS A 151 -5.53 -22.72 6.75
C LYS A 151 -4.90 -23.43 7.93
N SER A 152 -4.55 -22.72 8.99
CA SER A 152 -4.00 -23.32 10.22
C SER A 152 -5.05 -24.12 10.99
N GLN A 153 -6.32 -23.81 10.86
CA GLN A 153 -7.41 -24.55 11.50
C GLN A 153 -7.76 -25.83 10.74
N ASP A 154 -7.70 -25.83 9.41
CA ASP A 154 -8.01 -27.00 8.58
C ASP A 154 -6.95 -28.12 8.69
N THR A 155 -5.77 -27.83 9.24
CA THR A 155 -4.69 -28.81 9.42
C THR A 155 -4.65 -29.43 10.84
N ARG A 156 -5.59 -29.10 11.70
CA ARG A 156 -5.77 -29.73 13.03
C ARG A 156 -6.96 -30.65 13.05
#